data_74d3cdb41160bd5670bcdae78db6fd74
#
_entry.id   74d3cdb41160bd5670bcdae78db6fd74
#
_cell.length_a   1.000
_cell.length_b   1.000
_cell.length_c   1.000
_cell.angle_alpha   90.00
_cell.angle_beta   90.00
_cell.angle_gamma   90.00
#
_symmetry.space_group_name_H-M   'P 1'
#
loop_
_entity.id
_entity.type
_entity.pdbx_description
1 polymer ?
#
loop_
_entity_poly.entity_id
_entity_poly.type
_entity_poly.pdbx_seq_one_letter_code
_entity_poly.pdbx_strand_id
1 'polypeptide(L)'
;MTSHMAREVAEIPTAAAQFLKLSAGDVQAAAEAMRQADPSLLVTVARGSSDHAATYLKYVVELLAGVPVASVGPSVASIYRRPLRLGGAACIGISQSGQSPDIVEMMLAAGRGGALTVAVTNFADSPMAQASAFCLPLRAGAEQSVAATKTFVTSILAGVCLIAHWQQDTALLNAIDRLPDAMEKALHLDWSPLSARLSRAQSAYVLGRGPAFSIAAEAALKLKETCGLHAEGYSAAEVLHGPSAIVQAQFPVLALAVEDAAQTHVVATAERLAAQGADVFVTGAAAAGATTLPAAPALHPLVDPLVTAVAFYAFVETLSRRRGYDPDTPPHLRKVTETL
;
A
#
# COMPACT_ATOMS: atom_id res chain seq x y z
N MET A 1 -23.12 -12.45 10.93
CA MET A 1 -21.78 -12.91 11.34
C MET A 1 -20.75 -11.86 10.92
N THR A 2 -19.69 -11.68 11.68
CA THR A 2 -18.57 -10.78 11.31
C THR A 2 -17.75 -11.46 10.22
N SER A 3 -17.45 -10.75 9.12
CA SER A 3 -16.62 -11.26 8.02
C SER A 3 -15.18 -11.57 8.47
N HIS A 4 -14.45 -12.39 7.70
CA HIS A 4 -13.01 -12.56 7.90
C HIS A 4 -12.29 -11.23 7.71
N MET A 5 -12.64 -10.48 6.65
CA MET A 5 -12.06 -9.17 6.38
C MET A 5 -12.24 -8.20 7.57
N ALA A 6 -13.43 -8.14 8.18
CA ALA A 6 -13.66 -7.27 9.35
C ALA A 6 -12.76 -7.64 10.54
N ARG A 7 -12.56 -8.95 10.81
CA ARG A 7 -11.63 -9.40 11.86
C ARG A 7 -10.19 -9.05 11.53
N GLU A 8 -9.77 -9.31 10.30
CA GLU A 8 -8.41 -9.05 9.83
C GLU A 8 -8.08 -7.56 9.81
N VAL A 9 -9.05 -6.70 9.50
CA VAL A 9 -8.93 -5.24 9.62
C VAL A 9 -8.76 -4.83 11.09
N ALA A 10 -9.57 -5.39 12.00
CA ALA A 10 -9.43 -5.13 13.43
C ALA A 10 -8.11 -5.65 14.04
N GLU A 11 -7.48 -6.64 13.41
CA GLU A 11 -6.18 -7.18 13.82
C GLU A 11 -4.98 -6.33 13.37
N ILE A 12 -5.16 -5.33 12.49
CA ILE A 12 -4.06 -4.51 11.92
C ILE A 12 -3.16 -3.90 12.99
N PRO A 13 -3.68 -3.22 14.04
CA PRO A 13 -2.83 -2.63 15.07
C PRO A 13 -1.98 -3.67 15.80
N THR A 14 -2.58 -4.81 16.13
CA THR A 14 -1.89 -5.92 16.80
C THR A 14 -0.83 -6.54 15.89
N ALA A 15 -1.12 -6.75 14.61
CA ALA A 15 -0.17 -7.28 13.62
C ALA A 15 1.03 -6.32 13.44
N ALA A 16 0.79 -5.02 13.40
CA ALA A 16 1.83 -4.01 13.36
C ALA A 16 2.73 -4.07 14.60
N ALA A 17 2.15 -4.12 15.80
CA ALA A 17 2.90 -4.24 17.04
C ALA A 17 3.71 -5.55 17.12
N GLN A 18 3.15 -6.67 16.67
CA GLN A 18 3.85 -7.96 16.59
C GLN A 18 5.04 -7.90 15.63
N PHE A 19 4.85 -7.32 14.44
CA PHE A 19 5.94 -7.14 13.47
C PHE A 19 7.09 -6.33 14.10
N LEU A 20 6.79 -5.16 14.67
CA LEU A 20 7.80 -4.29 15.30
C LEU A 20 8.61 -5.00 16.40
N LYS A 21 7.93 -5.86 17.18
CA LYS A 21 8.57 -6.60 18.27
C LYS A 21 9.37 -7.80 17.78
N LEU A 22 8.82 -8.61 16.86
CA LEU A 22 9.34 -9.94 16.54
C LEU A 22 10.29 -9.95 15.33
N SER A 23 10.22 -8.94 14.46
CA SER A 23 11.06 -8.85 13.25
C SER A 23 12.12 -7.74 13.33
N ALA A 24 12.29 -7.11 14.49
CA ALA A 24 13.27 -6.02 14.67
C ALA A 24 14.71 -6.44 14.30
N GLY A 25 15.13 -7.64 14.71
CA GLY A 25 16.46 -8.17 14.39
C GLY A 25 16.66 -8.41 12.88
N ASP A 26 15.65 -8.96 12.22
CA ASP A 26 15.67 -9.20 10.77
C ASP A 26 15.77 -7.87 10.00
N VAL A 27 14.99 -6.86 10.42
CA VAL A 27 15.01 -5.51 9.83
C VAL A 27 16.39 -4.86 10.01
N GLN A 28 16.97 -4.90 11.22
CA GLN A 28 18.27 -4.30 11.50
C GLN A 28 19.39 -4.97 10.70
N ALA A 29 19.38 -6.31 10.58
CA ALA A 29 20.36 -7.04 9.79
C ALA A 29 20.28 -6.68 8.30
N ALA A 30 19.08 -6.61 7.73
CA ALA A 30 18.88 -6.20 6.35
C ALA A 30 19.29 -4.74 6.12
N ALA A 31 18.94 -3.83 7.05
CA ALA A 31 19.31 -2.41 6.97
C ALA A 31 20.84 -2.19 7.05
N GLU A 32 21.54 -2.97 7.88
CA GLU A 32 23.00 -2.93 7.93
C GLU A 32 23.62 -3.41 6.61
N ALA A 33 23.11 -4.49 6.04
CA ALA A 33 23.53 -4.96 4.73
C ALA A 33 23.27 -3.93 3.62
N MET A 34 22.15 -3.22 3.67
CA MET A 34 21.84 -2.10 2.75
C MET A 34 22.85 -0.96 2.89
N ARG A 35 23.26 -0.59 4.12
CA ARG A 35 24.28 0.44 4.33
C ARG A 35 25.64 0.02 3.78
N GLN A 36 26.03 -1.23 4.00
CA GLN A 36 27.31 -1.76 3.48
C GLN A 36 27.34 -1.88 1.97
N ALA A 37 26.22 -2.27 1.36
CA ALA A 37 26.09 -2.41 -0.08
C ALA A 37 26.00 -1.06 -0.79
N ASP A 38 25.53 -0.01 -0.13
CA ASP A 38 25.31 1.34 -0.65
C ASP A 38 24.72 1.34 -2.08
N PRO A 39 23.52 0.76 -2.27
CA PRO A 39 22.99 0.53 -3.61
C PRO A 39 22.65 1.85 -4.31
N SER A 40 23.08 1.99 -5.55
CA SER A 40 22.77 3.14 -6.40
C SER A 40 21.43 3.02 -7.14
N LEU A 41 20.81 1.85 -7.07
CA LEU A 41 19.50 1.54 -7.65
C LEU A 41 18.77 0.55 -6.72
N LEU A 42 17.49 0.79 -6.48
CA LEU A 42 16.64 -0.20 -5.85
C LEU A 42 15.64 -0.74 -6.89
N VAL A 43 15.46 -2.05 -6.91
CA VAL A 43 14.49 -2.72 -7.78
C VAL A 43 13.40 -3.33 -6.91
N THR A 44 12.14 -3.23 -7.34
CA THR A 44 11.03 -3.89 -6.68
C THR A 44 10.36 -4.91 -7.59
N VAL A 45 9.86 -6.00 -7.00
CA VAL A 45 9.04 -6.99 -7.69
C VAL A 45 7.86 -7.41 -6.81
N ALA A 46 6.66 -7.29 -7.34
CA ALA A 46 5.42 -7.62 -6.63
C ALA A 46 4.24 -7.79 -7.60
N ARG A 47 3.05 -8.13 -7.06
CA ARG A 47 1.77 -8.21 -7.79
C ARG A 47 0.62 -7.70 -6.93
N GLY A 48 -0.43 -7.16 -7.55
CA GLY A 48 -1.66 -6.73 -6.87
C GLY A 48 -1.41 -5.74 -5.74
N SER A 49 -2.00 -5.96 -4.57
CA SER A 49 -1.78 -5.11 -3.39
C SER A 49 -0.30 -5.01 -2.99
N SER A 50 0.47 -6.08 -3.15
CA SER A 50 1.91 -6.04 -2.89
C SER A 50 2.66 -5.09 -3.83
N ASP A 51 2.20 -4.90 -5.07
CA ASP A 51 2.79 -3.93 -6.01
C ASP A 51 2.46 -2.48 -5.60
N HIS A 52 1.26 -2.26 -5.04
CA HIS A 52 0.95 -0.97 -4.41
C HIS A 52 1.85 -0.72 -3.18
N ALA A 53 2.14 -1.75 -2.36
CA ALA A 53 3.11 -1.62 -1.28
C ALA A 53 4.52 -1.29 -1.81
N ALA A 54 4.96 -1.92 -2.90
CA ALA A 54 6.21 -1.61 -3.57
C ALA A 54 6.24 -0.16 -4.11
N THR A 55 5.12 0.32 -4.64
CA THR A 55 4.95 1.72 -5.08
C THR A 55 5.06 2.70 -3.90
N TYR A 56 4.54 2.34 -2.72
CA TYR A 56 4.73 3.13 -1.51
C TYR A 56 6.21 3.23 -1.14
N LEU A 57 6.91 2.09 -1.10
CA LEU A 57 8.32 2.02 -0.77
C LEU A 57 9.19 2.78 -1.77
N LYS A 58 8.81 2.79 -3.04
CA LYS A 58 9.46 3.64 -4.04
C LYS A 58 9.55 5.09 -3.56
N TYR A 59 8.41 5.68 -3.15
CA TYR A 59 8.42 7.07 -2.66
C TYR A 59 9.26 7.22 -1.38
N VAL A 60 9.19 6.26 -0.47
CA VAL A 60 9.96 6.34 0.78
C VAL A 60 11.45 6.31 0.51
N VAL A 61 11.92 5.42 -0.36
CA VAL A 61 13.35 5.31 -0.75
C VAL A 61 13.81 6.57 -1.50
N GLU A 62 13.05 7.02 -2.47
CA GLU A 62 13.42 8.21 -3.27
C GLU A 62 13.46 9.48 -2.42
N LEU A 63 12.57 9.61 -1.42
CA LEU A 63 12.51 10.79 -0.53
C LEU A 63 13.61 10.77 0.55
N LEU A 64 13.93 9.60 1.12
CA LEU A 64 14.88 9.52 2.24
C LEU A 64 16.31 9.22 1.81
N ALA A 65 16.48 8.29 0.86
CA ALA A 65 17.80 7.85 0.42
C ALA A 65 18.27 8.55 -0.87
N GLY A 66 17.36 9.20 -1.62
CA GLY A 66 17.69 9.77 -2.92
C GLY A 66 18.05 8.72 -3.99
N VAL A 67 17.78 7.44 -3.72
CA VAL A 67 18.07 6.32 -4.61
C VAL A 67 16.87 6.08 -5.52
N PRO A 68 17.02 6.09 -6.86
CA PRO A 68 15.92 5.80 -7.77
C PRO A 68 15.43 4.36 -7.60
N VAL A 69 14.12 4.17 -7.80
CA VAL A 69 13.47 2.86 -7.67
C VAL A 69 12.80 2.46 -8.98
N ALA A 70 13.12 1.25 -9.46
CA ALA A 70 12.51 0.65 -10.64
C ALA A 70 11.65 -0.57 -10.29
N SER A 71 10.38 -0.57 -10.71
CA SER A 71 9.57 -1.80 -10.69
C SER A 71 9.94 -2.65 -11.90
N VAL A 72 10.28 -3.94 -11.67
CA VAL A 72 10.63 -4.88 -12.75
C VAL A 72 9.52 -5.90 -12.93
N GLY A 73 9.11 -6.10 -14.19
CA GLY A 73 8.11 -7.11 -14.54
C GLY A 73 8.65 -8.52 -14.31
N PRO A 74 8.01 -9.35 -13.47
CA PRO A 74 8.49 -10.71 -13.18
C PRO A 74 8.59 -11.59 -14.42
N SER A 75 7.78 -11.33 -15.46
CA SER A 75 7.82 -12.04 -16.75
C SER A 75 9.17 -11.97 -17.45
N VAL A 76 10.00 -10.95 -17.17
CA VAL A 76 11.34 -10.84 -17.72
C VAL A 76 12.20 -12.07 -17.35
N ALA A 77 12.09 -12.51 -16.10
CA ALA A 77 12.77 -13.70 -15.60
C ALA A 77 11.99 -14.98 -15.90
N SER A 78 10.68 -15.03 -15.57
CA SER A 78 9.89 -16.26 -15.60
C SER A 78 9.55 -16.72 -17.04
N ILE A 79 9.17 -15.79 -17.93
CA ILE A 79 8.76 -16.11 -19.32
C ILE A 79 9.89 -15.89 -20.31
N TYR A 80 10.45 -14.66 -20.32
CA TYR A 80 11.46 -14.29 -21.30
C TYR A 80 12.87 -14.81 -20.96
N ARG A 81 13.10 -15.30 -19.73
CA ARG A 81 14.36 -15.89 -19.25
C ARG A 81 15.59 -15.02 -19.54
N ARG A 82 15.43 -13.69 -19.41
CA ARG A 82 16.52 -12.76 -19.67
C ARG A 82 17.28 -12.45 -18.38
N PRO A 83 18.62 -12.52 -18.40
CA PRO A 83 19.41 -12.10 -17.25
C PRO A 83 19.31 -10.59 -17.06
N LEU A 84 19.25 -10.15 -15.80
CA LEU A 84 19.29 -8.74 -15.42
C LEU A 84 20.70 -8.40 -14.90
N ARG A 85 21.16 -7.21 -15.22
CA ARG A 85 22.42 -6.65 -14.71
C ARG A 85 22.10 -5.77 -13.51
N LEU A 86 22.27 -6.30 -12.30
CA LEU A 86 21.88 -5.65 -11.06
C LEU A 86 23.05 -5.53 -10.07
N GLY A 87 24.29 -5.60 -10.56
CA GLY A 87 25.48 -5.32 -9.74
C GLY A 87 25.42 -3.91 -9.16
N GLY A 88 25.58 -3.77 -7.84
CA GLY A 88 25.43 -2.49 -7.13
C GLY A 88 23.98 -2.04 -6.91
N ALA A 89 23.00 -2.91 -7.16
CA ALA A 89 21.59 -2.67 -6.84
C ALA A 89 21.14 -3.50 -5.63
N ALA A 90 20.01 -3.07 -5.02
CA ALA A 90 19.21 -3.91 -4.13
C ALA A 90 17.88 -4.29 -4.79
N CYS A 91 17.33 -5.46 -4.46
CA CYS A 91 16.04 -5.93 -4.95
C CYS A 91 15.14 -6.30 -3.78
N ILE A 92 13.97 -5.66 -3.66
CA ILE A 92 12.96 -5.99 -2.66
C ILE A 92 11.80 -6.70 -3.34
N GLY A 93 11.57 -7.97 -2.97
CA GLY A 93 10.41 -8.74 -3.39
C GLY A 93 9.31 -8.69 -2.31
N ILE A 94 8.09 -8.37 -2.70
CA ILE A 94 6.94 -8.31 -1.77
C ILE A 94 5.88 -9.31 -2.22
N SER A 95 5.58 -10.29 -1.36
CA SER A 95 4.53 -11.28 -1.60
C SER A 95 4.02 -11.85 -0.29
N GLN A 96 2.72 -11.73 -0.04
CA GLN A 96 2.11 -12.24 1.19
C GLN A 96 2.43 -13.73 1.40
N SER A 97 2.25 -14.57 0.40
CA SER A 97 2.50 -16.02 0.48
C SER A 97 3.97 -16.39 0.23
N GLY A 98 4.71 -15.56 -0.49
CA GLY A 98 6.07 -15.88 -0.95
C GLY A 98 6.14 -17.09 -1.89
N GLN A 99 5.01 -17.50 -2.49
CA GLN A 99 4.89 -18.74 -3.27
C GLN A 99 4.71 -18.51 -4.79
N SER A 100 4.41 -17.29 -5.24
CA SER A 100 4.19 -16.98 -6.67
C SER A 100 5.42 -17.32 -7.48
N PRO A 101 5.36 -18.28 -8.44
CA PRO A 101 6.54 -18.78 -9.13
C PRO A 101 7.32 -17.70 -9.90
N ASP A 102 6.59 -16.77 -10.51
CA ASP A 102 7.19 -15.66 -11.27
C ASP A 102 7.94 -14.67 -10.35
N ILE A 103 7.46 -14.42 -9.14
CA ILE A 103 8.14 -13.57 -8.15
C ILE A 103 9.40 -14.29 -7.63
N VAL A 104 9.28 -15.60 -7.31
CA VAL A 104 10.43 -16.41 -6.85
C VAL A 104 11.53 -16.44 -7.90
N GLU A 105 11.18 -16.72 -9.17
CA GLU A 105 12.18 -16.74 -10.25
C GLU A 105 12.82 -15.36 -10.45
N MET A 106 12.06 -14.28 -10.30
CA MET A 106 12.60 -12.92 -10.37
C MET A 106 13.59 -12.64 -9.24
N MET A 107 13.32 -13.07 -8.00
CA MET A 107 14.23 -12.91 -6.87
C MET A 107 15.54 -13.71 -7.09
N LEU A 108 15.43 -14.95 -7.59
CA LEU A 108 16.60 -15.74 -7.99
C LEU A 108 17.40 -15.06 -9.10
N ALA A 109 16.73 -14.53 -10.12
CA ALA A 109 17.37 -13.82 -11.21
C ALA A 109 18.06 -12.52 -10.75
N ALA A 110 17.47 -11.80 -9.80
CA ALA A 110 18.06 -10.61 -9.21
C ALA A 110 19.35 -10.93 -8.44
N GLY A 111 19.34 -11.98 -7.62
CA GLY A 111 20.53 -12.45 -6.91
C GLY A 111 21.65 -12.90 -7.87
N ARG A 112 21.29 -13.69 -8.90
CA ARG A 112 22.26 -14.06 -9.98
C ARG A 112 22.79 -12.84 -10.73
N GLY A 113 21.99 -11.79 -10.84
CA GLY A 113 22.36 -10.51 -11.45
C GLY A 113 23.26 -9.61 -10.60
N GLY A 114 23.54 -10.01 -9.36
CA GLY A 114 24.41 -9.30 -8.42
C GLY A 114 23.70 -8.33 -7.47
N ALA A 115 22.36 -8.39 -7.35
CA ALA A 115 21.63 -7.56 -6.41
C ALA A 115 21.68 -8.13 -4.98
N LEU A 116 21.68 -7.23 -3.98
CA LEU A 116 21.32 -7.57 -2.61
C LEU A 116 19.81 -7.81 -2.56
N THR A 117 19.38 -9.03 -2.22
CA THR A 117 17.95 -9.39 -2.27
C THR A 117 17.32 -9.42 -0.88
N VAL A 118 16.11 -8.81 -0.76
CA VAL A 118 15.32 -8.77 0.46
C VAL A 118 13.89 -9.24 0.15
N ALA A 119 13.44 -10.29 0.81
CA ALA A 119 12.06 -10.77 0.75
C ALA A 119 11.22 -10.15 1.86
N VAL A 120 10.05 -9.62 1.52
CA VAL A 120 9.02 -9.18 2.46
C VAL A 120 7.83 -10.13 2.32
N THR A 121 7.62 -11.02 3.29
CA THR A 121 6.61 -12.08 3.19
C THR A 121 6.08 -12.47 4.56
N ASN A 122 4.85 -13.03 4.61
CA ASN A 122 4.27 -13.51 5.85
C ASN A 122 4.82 -14.88 6.30
N PHE A 123 5.51 -15.60 5.39
CA PHE A 123 6.03 -16.95 5.62
C PHE A 123 7.56 -16.97 5.44
N ALA A 124 8.27 -17.03 6.56
CA ALA A 124 9.74 -17.01 6.60
C ALA A 124 10.43 -18.21 5.92
N ASP A 125 9.70 -19.30 5.76
CA ASP A 125 10.12 -20.53 5.11
C ASP A 125 9.65 -20.67 3.65
N SER A 126 9.05 -19.61 3.11
CA SER A 126 8.54 -19.60 1.73
C SER A 126 9.66 -19.69 0.69
N PRO A 127 9.36 -20.18 -0.53
CA PRO A 127 10.33 -20.22 -1.62
C PRO A 127 10.99 -18.85 -1.92
N MET A 128 10.21 -17.74 -1.82
CA MET A 128 10.75 -16.40 -2.02
C MET A 128 11.74 -16.00 -0.92
N ALA A 129 11.44 -16.37 0.36
CA ALA A 129 12.37 -16.13 1.47
C ALA A 129 13.69 -16.91 1.26
N GLN A 130 13.61 -18.18 0.84
CA GLN A 130 14.77 -19.01 0.56
C GLN A 130 15.59 -18.52 -0.66
N ALA A 131 14.95 -17.85 -1.61
CA ALA A 131 15.59 -17.27 -2.80
C ALA A 131 16.28 -15.92 -2.53
N SER A 132 16.20 -15.39 -1.31
CA SER A 132 16.65 -14.04 -0.94
C SER A 132 17.75 -14.08 0.11
N ALA A 133 18.64 -13.09 0.10
CA ALA A 133 19.70 -12.96 1.11
C ALA A 133 19.15 -12.60 2.50
N PHE A 134 18.08 -11.82 2.53
CA PHE A 134 17.39 -11.41 3.75
C PHE A 134 15.88 -11.63 3.62
N CYS A 135 15.24 -11.94 4.73
CA CYS A 135 13.77 -12.03 4.82
C CYS A 135 13.28 -11.15 5.96
N LEU A 136 12.22 -10.38 5.68
CA LEU A 136 11.46 -9.61 6.67
C LEU A 136 10.10 -10.29 6.86
N PRO A 137 9.96 -11.17 7.88
CA PRO A 137 8.70 -11.87 8.13
C PRO A 137 7.65 -10.89 8.66
N LEU A 138 6.48 -10.81 8.03
CA LEU A 138 5.43 -9.85 8.39
C LEU A 138 4.77 -10.14 9.75
N ARG A 139 4.81 -11.40 10.21
CA ARG A 139 4.19 -11.81 11.49
C ARG A 139 2.72 -11.43 11.62
N ALA A 140 2.01 -11.25 10.49
CA ALA A 140 0.62 -10.80 10.47
C ALA A 140 -0.41 -11.90 10.80
N GLY A 141 0.04 -13.13 11.05
CA GLY A 141 -0.86 -14.28 11.25
C GLY A 141 -1.58 -14.69 9.97
N ALA A 142 -2.56 -15.58 10.09
CA ALA A 142 -3.35 -16.02 8.95
C ALA A 142 -4.26 -14.92 8.42
N GLU A 143 -4.28 -14.72 7.11
CA GLU A 143 -5.20 -13.83 6.41
C GLU A 143 -6.03 -14.64 5.44
N GLN A 144 -7.32 -14.79 5.74
CA GLN A 144 -8.24 -15.72 5.08
C GLN A 144 -9.08 -15.05 4.00
N SER A 145 -9.44 -13.76 4.18
CA SER A 145 -10.16 -13.02 3.16
C SER A 145 -9.32 -12.93 1.88
N VAL A 146 -9.95 -13.00 0.72
CA VAL A 146 -9.25 -12.95 -0.58
C VAL A 146 -8.54 -11.60 -0.72
N ALA A 147 -9.23 -10.52 -0.44
CA ALA A 147 -8.68 -9.18 -0.46
C ALA A 147 -7.69 -8.97 0.69
N ALA A 148 -6.44 -8.63 0.38
CA ALA A 148 -5.42 -8.34 1.38
C ALA A 148 -5.74 -7.05 2.16
N THR A 149 -5.48 -7.07 3.47
CA THR A 149 -5.64 -5.92 4.36
C THR A 149 -4.45 -5.80 5.31
N LYS A 150 -4.40 -6.62 6.38
CA LYS A 150 -3.32 -6.55 7.37
C LYS A 150 -1.94 -6.87 6.80
N THR A 151 -1.86 -7.80 5.85
CA THR A 151 -0.58 -8.12 5.19
C THR A 151 -0.09 -7.00 4.27
N PHE A 152 -0.98 -6.25 3.64
CA PHE A 152 -0.61 -5.04 2.90
C PHE A 152 -0.01 -3.98 3.84
N VAL A 153 -0.70 -3.69 4.95
CA VAL A 153 -0.24 -2.70 5.93
C VAL A 153 1.12 -3.11 6.53
N THR A 154 1.26 -4.36 6.94
CA THR A 154 2.52 -4.85 7.51
C THR A 154 3.64 -4.94 6.47
N SER A 155 3.34 -5.14 5.18
CA SER A 155 4.34 -5.09 4.10
C SER A 155 4.94 -3.69 3.93
N ILE A 156 4.08 -2.66 3.94
CA ILE A 156 4.56 -1.27 3.91
C ILE A 156 5.36 -0.96 5.18
N LEU A 157 4.82 -1.33 6.36
CA LEU A 157 5.50 -1.12 7.63
C LEU A 157 6.90 -1.75 7.63
N ALA A 158 7.02 -3.01 7.15
CA ALA A 158 8.31 -3.71 7.06
C ALA A 158 9.33 -2.95 6.19
N GLY A 159 8.88 -2.48 5.02
CA GLY A 159 9.74 -1.70 4.14
C GLY A 159 10.09 -0.33 4.71
N VAL A 160 9.13 0.39 5.31
CA VAL A 160 9.40 1.70 5.94
C VAL A 160 10.39 1.54 7.11
N CYS A 161 10.23 0.49 7.95
CA CYS A 161 11.20 0.16 9.01
C CYS A 161 12.60 -0.11 8.45
N LEU A 162 12.69 -0.91 7.38
CA LEU A 162 13.96 -1.20 6.71
C LEU A 162 14.65 0.09 6.27
N ILE A 163 13.93 0.99 5.61
CA ILE A 163 14.51 2.22 5.08
C ILE A 163 14.84 3.21 6.20
N ALA A 164 14.00 3.31 7.23
CA ALA A 164 14.25 4.16 8.40
C ALA A 164 15.53 3.72 9.14
N HIS A 165 15.74 2.41 9.31
CA HIS A 165 16.99 1.87 9.88
C HIS A 165 18.18 2.01 8.94
N TRP A 166 17.99 1.84 7.62
CA TRP A 166 19.03 2.06 6.63
C TRP A 166 19.54 3.50 6.66
N GLN A 167 18.63 4.47 6.71
CA GLN A 167 18.95 5.91 6.73
C GLN A 167 19.19 6.46 8.14
N GLN A 168 19.02 5.64 9.19
CA GLN A 168 19.14 6.04 10.60
C GLN A 168 18.25 7.23 10.97
N ASP A 169 17.04 7.30 10.37
CA ASP A 169 16.07 8.36 10.61
C ASP A 169 15.34 8.14 11.94
N THR A 170 15.84 8.78 12.99
CA THR A 170 15.28 8.67 14.34
C THR A 170 13.88 9.26 14.48
N ALA A 171 13.54 10.31 13.69
CA ALA A 171 12.22 10.92 13.72
C ALA A 171 11.18 9.94 13.15
N LEU A 172 11.49 9.30 12.02
CA LEU A 172 10.64 8.29 11.42
C LEU A 172 10.53 7.05 12.31
N LEU A 173 11.61 6.56 12.92
CA LEU A 173 11.58 5.44 13.85
C LEU A 173 10.66 5.72 15.06
N ASN A 174 10.75 6.91 15.67
CA ASN A 174 9.86 7.32 16.75
C ASN A 174 8.39 7.41 16.32
N ALA A 175 8.11 7.78 15.06
CA ALA A 175 6.76 7.79 14.52
C ALA A 175 6.23 6.36 14.28
N ILE A 176 7.09 5.46 13.79
CA ILE A 176 6.79 4.04 13.60
C ILE A 176 6.37 3.36 14.92
N ASP A 177 7.05 3.64 16.03
CA ASP A 177 6.70 3.08 17.33
C ASP A 177 5.30 3.46 17.81
N ARG A 178 4.76 4.58 17.32
CA ARG A 178 3.42 5.09 17.66
C ARG A 178 2.33 4.62 16.67
N LEU A 179 2.71 3.94 15.58
CA LEU A 179 1.75 3.52 14.56
C LEU A 179 0.64 2.60 15.06
N PRO A 180 0.90 1.58 15.90
CA PRO A 180 -0.19 0.71 16.37
C PRO A 180 -1.32 1.48 17.05
N ASP A 181 -1.02 2.46 17.89
CA ASP A 181 -2.00 3.30 18.56
C ASP A 181 -2.77 4.22 17.60
N ALA A 182 -2.08 4.72 16.58
CA ALA A 182 -2.73 5.55 15.56
C ALA A 182 -3.64 4.72 14.65
N MET A 183 -3.24 3.50 14.32
CA MET A 183 -4.04 2.55 13.56
C MET A 183 -5.30 2.11 14.31
N GLU A 184 -5.19 1.89 15.63
CA GLU A 184 -6.36 1.59 16.49
C GLU A 184 -7.39 2.73 16.43
N LYS A 185 -6.95 3.98 16.52
CA LYS A 185 -7.83 5.15 16.40
C LYS A 185 -8.45 5.25 15.01
N ALA A 186 -7.70 4.92 13.96
CA ALA A 186 -8.16 4.98 12.58
C ALA A 186 -9.30 4.01 12.27
N LEU A 187 -9.36 2.86 12.95
CA LEU A 187 -10.45 1.88 12.81
C LEU A 187 -11.84 2.45 13.14
N HIS A 188 -11.89 3.52 13.94
CA HIS A 188 -13.12 4.09 14.46
C HIS A 188 -13.53 5.41 13.78
N LEU A 189 -12.85 5.81 12.71
CA LEU A 189 -13.18 7.04 11.98
C LEU A 189 -14.47 6.86 11.18
N ASP A 190 -15.37 7.85 11.30
CA ASP A 190 -16.67 7.81 10.62
C ASP A 190 -16.60 8.35 9.19
N TRP A 191 -16.61 7.44 8.22
CA TRP A 191 -16.71 7.75 6.79
C TRP A 191 -18.11 7.44 6.23
N SER A 192 -19.14 7.47 7.06
CA SER A 192 -20.54 7.22 6.64
C SER A 192 -21.04 8.13 5.52
N PRO A 193 -20.64 9.42 5.40
CA PRO A 193 -21.03 10.24 4.26
C PRO A 193 -20.54 9.69 2.92
N LEU A 194 -19.29 9.20 2.86
CA LEU A 194 -18.74 8.55 1.68
C LEU A 194 -19.45 7.21 1.40
N SER A 195 -19.76 6.43 2.45
CA SER A 195 -20.50 5.17 2.31
C SER A 195 -21.91 5.41 1.71
N ALA A 196 -22.60 6.44 2.15
CA ALA A 196 -23.92 6.81 1.61
C ALA A 196 -23.83 7.11 0.10
N ARG A 197 -22.79 7.84 -0.31
CA ARG A 197 -22.58 8.21 -1.72
C ARG A 197 -22.17 7.02 -2.59
N LEU A 198 -21.23 6.21 -2.14
CA LEU A 198 -20.70 5.08 -2.91
C LEU A 198 -21.65 3.87 -2.96
N SER A 199 -22.64 3.79 -2.08
CA SER A 199 -23.57 2.65 -2.03
C SER A 199 -24.29 2.38 -3.36
N ARG A 200 -24.50 3.40 -4.20
CA ARG A 200 -25.17 3.32 -5.50
C ARG A 200 -24.29 3.75 -6.67
N ALA A 201 -23.04 4.07 -6.44
CA ALA A 201 -22.12 4.50 -7.48
C ALA A 201 -21.76 3.36 -8.43
N GLN A 202 -21.54 3.69 -9.71
CA GLN A 202 -21.04 2.77 -10.73
C GLN A 202 -19.55 2.94 -10.96
N SER A 203 -19.03 4.15 -10.70
CA SER A 203 -17.63 4.51 -10.88
C SER A 203 -17.19 5.49 -9.81
N ALA A 204 -15.90 5.55 -9.52
CA ALA A 204 -15.31 6.50 -8.58
C ALA A 204 -13.83 6.73 -8.90
N TYR A 205 -13.32 7.91 -8.54
CA TYR A 205 -11.88 8.14 -8.48
C TYR A 205 -11.41 8.19 -7.03
N VAL A 206 -10.20 7.65 -6.82
CA VAL A 206 -9.46 7.83 -5.56
C VAL A 206 -8.15 8.55 -5.89
N LEU A 207 -7.94 9.70 -5.25
CA LEU A 207 -6.79 10.55 -5.51
C LEU A 207 -5.82 10.53 -4.33
N GLY A 208 -4.55 10.52 -4.63
CA GLY A 208 -3.46 10.72 -3.68
C GLY A 208 -2.26 11.37 -4.37
N ARG A 209 -1.22 11.73 -3.62
CA ARG A 209 0.04 12.21 -4.18
C ARG A 209 1.20 11.76 -3.30
N GLY A 210 2.40 11.55 -3.88
CA GLY A 210 3.50 10.96 -3.14
C GLY A 210 3.15 9.56 -2.61
N PRO A 211 3.51 9.20 -1.37
CA PRO A 211 3.16 7.91 -0.76
C PRO A 211 1.65 7.65 -0.73
N ALA A 212 0.81 8.68 -0.55
CA ALA A 212 -0.65 8.56 -0.54
C ALA A 212 -1.22 8.12 -1.91
N PHE A 213 -0.51 8.29 -3.03
CA PHE A 213 -0.92 7.75 -4.33
C PHE A 213 -1.00 6.22 -4.32
N SER A 214 -0.06 5.55 -3.67
CA SER A 214 -0.08 4.10 -3.51
C SER A 214 -1.33 3.63 -2.74
N ILE A 215 -1.72 4.38 -1.70
CA ILE A 215 -2.94 4.07 -0.93
C ILE A 215 -4.19 4.34 -1.79
N ALA A 216 -4.18 5.37 -2.63
CA ALA A 216 -5.28 5.62 -3.57
C ALA A 216 -5.44 4.47 -4.59
N ALA A 217 -4.34 3.95 -5.12
CA ALA A 217 -4.34 2.80 -6.02
C ALA A 217 -4.86 1.52 -5.32
N GLU A 218 -4.42 1.27 -4.10
CA GLU A 218 -4.91 0.15 -3.28
C GLU A 218 -6.39 0.29 -2.94
N ALA A 219 -6.84 1.49 -2.58
CA ALA A 219 -8.25 1.77 -2.31
C ALA A 219 -9.12 1.51 -3.55
N ALA A 220 -8.68 1.95 -4.72
CA ALA A 220 -9.36 1.66 -5.98
C ALA A 220 -9.40 0.16 -6.30
N LEU A 221 -8.35 -0.60 -5.98
CA LEU A 221 -8.32 -2.05 -6.10
C LEU A 221 -9.36 -2.70 -5.17
N LYS A 222 -9.40 -2.32 -3.90
CA LYS A 222 -10.36 -2.86 -2.92
C LYS A 222 -11.81 -2.55 -3.29
N LEU A 223 -12.11 -1.35 -3.80
CA LEU A 223 -13.45 -1.01 -4.28
C LEU A 223 -13.89 -1.93 -5.43
N LYS A 224 -12.97 -2.30 -6.33
CA LYS A 224 -13.24 -3.29 -7.39
C LYS A 224 -13.45 -4.69 -6.84
N GLU A 225 -12.53 -5.15 -6.00
CA GLU A 225 -12.52 -6.51 -5.47
C GLU A 225 -13.72 -6.79 -4.57
N THR A 226 -14.00 -5.90 -3.61
CA THR A 226 -14.97 -6.18 -2.55
C THR A 226 -16.32 -5.55 -2.75
N CYS A 227 -16.42 -4.48 -3.55
CA CYS A 227 -17.67 -3.72 -3.73
C CYS A 227 -18.26 -3.81 -5.14
N GLY A 228 -17.60 -4.48 -6.09
CA GLY A 228 -18.01 -4.50 -7.49
C GLY A 228 -18.14 -3.08 -8.08
N LEU A 229 -17.32 -2.13 -7.59
CA LEU A 229 -17.32 -0.75 -8.02
C LEU A 229 -16.12 -0.47 -8.92
N HIS A 230 -16.36 -0.04 -10.15
CA HIS A 230 -15.28 0.41 -11.02
C HIS A 230 -14.63 1.66 -10.41
N ALA A 231 -13.41 1.51 -9.93
CA ALA A 231 -12.66 2.61 -9.33
C ALA A 231 -11.24 2.69 -9.88
N GLU A 232 -10.73 3.90 -10.03
CA GLU A 232 -9.37 4.17 -10.49
C GLU A 232 -8.64 5.07 -9.50
N GLY A 233 -7.38 4.69 -9.19
CA GLY A 233 -6.48 5.46 -8.36
C GLY A 233 -5.60 6.35 -9.22
N TYR A 234 -5.62 7.66 -8.97
CA TYR A 234 -4.77 8.61 -9.69
C TYR A 234 -3.91 9.45 -8.75
N SER A 235 -2.73 9.83 -9.23
CA SER A 235 -2.07 10.99 -8.67
C SER A 235 -2.94 12.23 -8.87
N ALA A 236 -3.06 13.08 -7.84
CA ALA A 236 -3.83 14.31 -7.92
C ALA A 236 -3.35 15.26 -9.04
N ALA A 237 -2.13 15.08 -9.56
CA ALA A 237 -1.67 15.78 -10.75
C ALA A 237 -2.15 15.07 -12.03
N GLU A 238 -1.96 13.75 -12.14
CA GLU A 238 -2.25 12.98 -13.35
C GLU A 238 -3.73 12.97 -13.72
N VAL A 239 -4.64 13.01 -12.74
CA VAL A 239 -6.09 13.08 -13.02
C VAL A 239 -6.46 14.24 -13.92
N LEU A 240 -5.70 15.34 -13.88
CA LEU A 240 -5.92 16.55 -14.69
C LEU A 240 -5.42 16.42 -16.14
N HIS A 241 -4.62 15.39 -16.45
CA HIS A 241 -4.03 15.14 -17.77
C HIS A 241 -4.85 14.18 -18.64
N GLY A 242 -6.18 14.21 -18.48
CA GLY A 242 -7.13 13.41 -19.29
C GLY A 242 -8.28 12.82 -18.47
N PRO A 243 -8.01 12.05 -17.40
CA PRO A 243 -9.07 11.35 -16.65
C PRO A 243 -10.18 12.25 -16.11
N SER A 244 -9.89 13.51 -15.78
CA SER A 244 -10.91 14.48 -15.34
C SER A 244 -11.98 14.80 -16.40
N ALA A 245 -11.77 14.42 -17.66
CA ALA A 245 -12.74 14.64 -18.73
C ALA A 245 -14.06 13.87 -18.52
N ILE A 246 -14.06 12.74 -17.83
CA ILE A 246 -15.27 11.98 -17.50
C ILE A 246 -15.91 12.38 -16.16
N VAL A 247 -15.30 13.29 -15.42
CA VAL A 247 -15.85 13.78 -14.15
C VAL A 247 -17.00 14.73 -14.47
N GLN A 248 -18.21 14.25 -14.22
CA GLN A 248 -19.46 14.98 -14.42
C GLN A 248 -20.13 15.29 -13.08
N ALA A 249 -21.29 15.96 -13.12
CA ALA A 249 -22.08 16.23 -11.94
C ALA A 249 -22.33 14.93 -11.15
N GLN A 250 -22.11 15.03 -9.84
CA GLN A 250 -22.25 13.91 -8.90
C GLN A 250 -21.27 12.74 -9.12
N PHE A 251 -20.18 12.89 -9.88
CA PHE A 251 -19.15 11.85 -9.95
C PHE A 251 -18.40 11.76 -8.62
N PRO A 252 -18.35 10.59 -7.96
CA PRO A 252 -17.74 10.49 -6.65
C PRO A 252 -16.22 10.46 -6.73
N VAL A 253 -15.57 11.30 -5.92
CA VAL A 253 -14.12 11.39 -5.78
C VAL A 253 -13.73 11.33 -4.32
N LEU A 254 -12.84 10.42 -3.96
CA LEU A 254 -12.17 10.39 -2.66
C LEU A 254 -10.75 10.93 -2.82
N ALA A 255 -10.40 12.02 -2.16
CA ALA A 255 -9.07 12.60 -2.16
C ALA A 255 -8.38 12.36 -0.81
N LEU A 256 -7.26 11.64 -0.82
CA LEU A 256 -6.45 11.33 0.34
C LEU A 256 -5.44 12.46 0.57
N ALA A 257 -5.85 13.48 1.31
CA ALA A 257 -4.99 14.60 1.69
C ALA A 257 -4.32 14.29 3.03
N VAL A 258 -3.03 14.03 2.97
CA VAL A 258 -2.18 13.74 4.13
C VAL A 258 -1.39 15.00 4.47
N GLU A 259 -1.06 15.21 5.75
CA GLU A 259 -0.28 16.36 6.21
C GLU A 259 1.20 16.21 5.78
N ASP A 260 1.47 16.54 4.52
CA ASP A 260 2.78 16.51 3.90
C ASP A 260 2.96 17.67 2.89
N ALA A 261 4.10 17.72 2.21
CA ALA A 261 4.39 18.74 1.21
C ALA A 261 3.43 18.70 -0.01
N ALA A 262 2.70 17.62 -0.23
CA ALA A 262 1.78 17.45 -1.34
C ALA A 262 0.32 17.84 -0.99
N GLN A 263 -0.01 18.03 0.28
CA GLN A 263 -1.39 18.26 0.75
C GLN A 263 -2.11 19.38 0.01
N THR A 264 -1.46 20.55 -0.13
CA THR A 264 -2.06 21.70 -0.81
C THR A 264 -2.41 21.42 -2.27
N HIS A 265 -1.62 20.59 -2.95
CA HIS A 265 -1.88 20.17 -4.32
C HIS A 265 -3.06 19.19 -4.42
N VAL A 266 -3.20 18.28 -3.46
CA VAL A 266 -4.34 17.36 -3.40
C VAL A 266 -5.62 18.14 -3.14
N VAL A 267 -5.60 19.09 -2.19
CA VAL A 267 -6.73 19.97 -1.87
C VAL A 267 -7.14 20.80 -3.10
N ALA A 268 -6.20 21.46 -3.76
CA ALA A 268 -6.50 22.28 -4.94
C ALA A 268 -7.13 21.47 -6.08
N THR A 269 -6.67 20.20 -6.28
CA THR A 269 -7.28 19.32 -7.27
C THR A 269 -8.70 18.92 -6.85
N ALA A 270 -8.92 18.61 -5.58
CA ALA A 270 -10.24 18.29 -5.03
C ALA A 270 -11.23 19.44 -5.23
N GLU A 271 -10.82 20.68 -4.92
CA GLU A 271 -11.62 21.89 -5.15
C GLU A 271 -11.97 22.09 -6.62
N ARG A 272 -10.99 21.88 -7.51
CA ARG A 272 -11.22 21.97 -8.95
C ARG A 272 -12.25 20.96 -9.44
N LEU A 273 -12.19 19.71 -8.97
CA LEU A 273 -13.18 18.68 -9.35
C LEU A 273 -14.55 18.97 -8.74
N ALA A 274 -14.60 19.47 -7.51
CA ALA A 274 -15.85 19.92 -6.87
C ALA A 274 -16.50 21.07 -7.66
N ALA A 275 -15.72 22.03 -8.14
CA ALA A 275 -16.21 23.11 -9.00
C ALA A 275 -16.74 22.60 -10.37
N GLN A 276 -16.32 21.42 -10.83
CA GLN A 276 -16.89 20.73 -12.01
C GLN A 276 -18.18 19.99 -11.69
N GLY A 277 -18.64 19.98 -10.42
CA GLY A 277 -19.87 19.34 -9.97
C GLY A 277 -19.67 17.92 -9.43
N ALA A 278 -18.43 17.44 -9.24
CA ALA A 278 -18.18 16.16 -8.60
C ALA A 278 -18.59 16.17 -7.13
N ASP A 279 -19.01 15.00 -6.61
CA ASP A 279 -19.17 14.75 -5.18
C ASP A 279 -17.82 14.38 -4.56
N VAL A 280 -17.11 15.38 -4.04
CA VAL A 280 -15.75 15.21 -3.56
C VAL A 280 -15.73 15.02 -2.04
N PHE A 281 -14.96 14.02 -1.59
CA PHE A 281 -14.67 13.74 -0.19
C PHE A 281 -13.16 13.85 0.04
N VAL A 282 -12.74 14.60 1.06
CA VAL A 282 -11.32 14.85 1.35
C VAL A 282 -11.00 14.40 2.77
N THR A 283 -9.94 13.63 2.96
CA THR A 283 -9.48 13.23 4.30
C THR A 283 -8.62 14.33 4.92
N GLY A 284 -8.81 14.59 6.22
CA GLY A 284 -7.87 15.36 7.04
C GLY A 284 -7.67 16.84 6.71
N ALA A 285 -8.26 17.35 5.61
CA ALA A 285 -8.15 18.73 5.21
C ALA A 285 -9.48 19.29 4.75
N ALA A 286 -9.72 20.58 4.94
CA ALA A 286 -10.85 21.27 4.37
C ALA A 286 -10.54 21.64 2.90
N ALA A 287 -11.55 21.50 2.03
CA ALA A 287 -11.50 21.89 0.62
C ALA A 287 -12.84 22.50 0.20
N ALA A 288 -12.81 23.59 -0.56
CA ALA A 288 -14.02 24.28 -0.97
C ALA A 288 -14.90 23.36 -1.87
N GLY A 289 -16.19 23.27 -1.52
CA GLY A 289 -17.14 22.43 -2.26
C GLY A 289 -17.03 20.94 -2.02
N ALA A 290 -16.15 20.48 -1.10
CA ALA A 290 -15.97 19.08 -0.76
C ALA A 290 -16.45 18.76 0.66
N THR A 291 -16.76 17.49 0.90
CA THR A 291 -17.06 16.97 2.24
C THR A 291 -15.78 16.53 2.92
N THR A 292 -15.43 17.10 4.06
CA THR A 292 -14.28 16.67 4.86
C THR A 292 -14.60 15.38 5.60
N LEU A 293 -13.75 14.37 5.45
CA LEU A 293 -13.77 13.14 6.23
C LEU A 293 -12.76 13.23 7.39
N PRO A 294 -13.08 12.67 8.57
CA PRO A 294 -12.14 12.65 9.68
C PRO A 294 -10.87 11.86 9.34
N ALA A 295 -9.75 12.29 9.89
CA ALA A 295 -8.46 11.61 9.84
C ALA A 295 -7.88 11.45 11.24
N ALA A 296 -6.98 10.49 11.42
CA ALA A 296 -6.21 10.36 12.65
C ALA A 296 -5.21 11.53 12.79
N PRO A 297 -4.81 11.89 14.01
CA PRO A 297 -3.75 12.88 14.21
C PRO A 297 -2.46 12.49 13.50
N ALA A 298 -1.81 13.46 12.86
CA ALA A 298 -0.57 13.24 12.13
C ALA A 298 0.56 12.76 13.04
N LEU A 299 1.37 11.84 12.53
CA LEU A 299 2.57 11.32 13.17
C LEU A 299 3.82 11.73 12.39
N HIS A 300 3.84 11.39 11.11
CA HIS A 300 4.95 11.67 10.20
C HIS A 300 4.48 11.48 8.74
N PRO A 301 4.89 12.36 7.79
CA PRO A 301 4.42 12.31 6.39
C PRO A 301 4.58 10.95 5.69
N LEU A 302 5.58 10.17 6.08
CA LEU A 302 5.85 8.86 5.48
C LEU A 302 5.13 7.68 6.14
N VAL A 303 4.30 7.90 7.15
CA VAL A 303 3.49 6.85 7.79
C VAL A 303 2.00 7.20 7.89
N ASP A 304 1.64 8.47 7.81
CA ASP A 304 0.24 8.91 7.88
C ASP A 304 -0.64 8.35 6.74
N PRO A 305 -0.13 8.17 5.49
CA PRO A 305 -0.90 7.48 4.46
C PRO A 305 -1.26 6.05 4.85
N LEU A 306 -0.38 5.35 5.60
CA LEU A 306 -0.63 3.99 6.06
C LEU A 306 -1.74 3.95 7.11
N VAL A 307 -1.80 4.94 8.00
CA VAL A 307 -2.91 5.11 8.96
C VAL A 307 -4.22 5.38 8.21
N THR A 308 -4.18 6.19 7.14
CA THR A 308 -5.34 6.45 6.27
C THR A 308 -5.84 5.17 5.59
N ALA A 309 -4.94 4.26 5.19
CA ALA A 309 -5.31 2.96 4.63
C ALA A 309 -6.12 2.12 5.62
N VAL A 310 -5.81 2.17 6.92
CA VAL A 310 -6.56 1.43 7.96
C VAL A 310 -8.00 1.95 8.08
N ALA A 311 -8.19 3.27 8.09
CA ALA A 311 -9.53 3.88 8.08
C ALA A 311 -10.31 3.46 6.82
N PHE A 312 -9.63 3.45 5.67
CA PHE A 312 -10.25 3.01 4.42
C PHE A 312 -10.67 1.53 4.47
N TYR A 313 -9.88 0.64 5.05
CA TYR A 313 -10.24 -0.77 5.16
C TYR A 313 -11.46 -1.02 6.05
N ALA A 314 -11.57 -0.33 7.19
CA ALA A 314 -12.77 -0.37 8.03
C ALA A 314 -14.02 0.13 7.27
N PHE A 315 -13.85 1.20 6.50
CA PHE A 315 -14.90 1.76 5.66
C PHE A 315 -15.31 0.81 4.52
N VAL A 316 -14.36 0.27 3.73
CA VAL A 316 -14.69 -0.51 2.52
C VAL A 316 -15.32 -1.86 2.83
N GLU A 317 -14.98 -2.49 3.96
CA GLU A 317 -15.65 -3.71 4.44
C GLU A 317 -17.14 -3.45 4.69
N THR A 318 -17.45 -2.37 5.39
CA THR A 318 -18.84 -1.96 5.65
C THR A 318 -19.56 -1.59 4.36
N LEU A 319 -18.91 -0.88 3.44
CA LEU A 319 -19.46 -0.55 2.12
C LEU A 319 -19.76 -1.80 1.29
N SER A 320 -18.88 -2.80 1.30
CA SER A 320 -19.05 -4.07 0.61
C SER A 320 -20.39 -4.72 0.98
N ARG A 321 -20.63 -4.92 2.28
CA ARG A 321 -21.89 -5.48 2.78
C ARG A 321 -23.10 -4.61 2.47
N ARG A 322 -22.97 -3.29 2.56
CA ARG A 322 -24.05 -2.35 2.21
C ARG A 322 -24.44 -2.43 0.73
N ARG A 323 -23.49 -2.75 -0.14
CA ARG A 323 -23.73 -2.98 -1.58
C ARG A 323 -24.21 -4.40 -1.90
N GLY A 324 -24.33 -5.29 -0.90
CA GLY A 324 -24.80 -6.67 -1.06
C GLY A 324 -23.71 -7.65 -1.51
N TYR A 325 -22.44 -7.29 -1.37
CA TYR A 325 -21.30 -8.18 -1.64
C TYR A 325 -20.81 -8.87 -0.36
N ASP A 326 -20.17 -10.03 -0.55
CA ASP A 326 -19.40 -10.70 0.49
C ASP A 326 -17.93 -10.27 0.38
N PRO A 327 -17.37 -9.53 1.35
CA PRO A 327 -15.99 -9.07 1.28
C PRO A 327 -14.96 -10.20 1.35
N ASP A 328 -15.35 -11.38 1.86
CA ASP A 328 -14.44 -12.52 2.05
C ASP A 328 -14.27 -13.32 0.76
N THR A 329 -15.29 -13.37 -0.09
CA THR A 329 -15.35 -14.21 -1.29
C THR A 329 -15.74 -13.40 -2.53
N PRO A 330 -14.89 -12.46 -2.98
CA PRO A 330 -15.16 -11.67 -4.19
C PRO A 330 -15.32 -12.59 -5.41
N PRO A 331 -16.28 -12.32 -6.30
CA PRO A 331 -16.50 -13.14 -7.50
C PRO A 331 -15.24 -13.25 -8.37
N HIS A 332 -14.96 -14.45 -8.88
CA HIS A 332 -13.88 -14.74 -9.84
C HIS A 332 -12.45 -14.56 -9.28
N LEU A 333 -12.27 -14.29 -7.98
CA LEU A 333 -10.95 -14.16 -7.34
C LEU A 333 -10.67 -15.35 -6.43
N ARG A 334 -9.39 -15.65 -6.25
CA ARG A 334 -8.86 -16.64 -5.31
C ARG A 334 -7.76 -16.01 -4.46
N LYS A 335 -7.56 -16.52 -3.24
CA LYS A 335 -6.55 -15.99 -2.29
C LYS A 335 -5.12 -16.09 -2.85
N VAL A 336 -4.80 -17.14 -3.55
CA VAL A 336 -3.52 -17.32 -4.23
C VAL A 336 -3.78 -17.40 -5.72
N THR A 337 -3.18 -16.50 -6.47
CA THR A 337 -3.23 -16.51 -7.93
C THR A 337 -1.90 -17.04 -8.44
N GLU A 338 -1.94 -18.20 -9.09
CA GLU A 338 -0.78 -18.76 -9.79
C GLU A 338 -0.70 -18.12 -11.18
N THR A 339 0.32 -17.29 -11.40
CA THR A 339 0.67 -16.74 -12.70
C THR A 339 2.04 -17.27 -13.12
N LEU A 340 2.12 -17.74 -14.36
CA LEU A 340 3.38 -18.16 -14.99
C LEU A 340 4.10 -16.95 -15.60
#